data_4f134d4a69de544277c24f8bce3af68e
#
_entry.id   4f134d4a69de544277c24f8bce3af68e
#
_cell.length_a   1.000
_cell.length_b   1.000
_cell.length_c   1.000
_cell.angle_alpha   90.00
_cell.angle_beta   90.00
_cell.angle_gamma   90.00
#
_symmetry.space_group_name_H-M   'P 1'
#
loop_
_entity.id
_entity.type
_entity.pdbx_description
1 polymer ?
#
loop_
_entity_poly.entity_id
_entity_poly.type
_entity_poly.pdbx_seq_one_letter_code
_entity_poly.pdbx_strand_id
1 'polypeptide(L)'
;MTLLDKKFKGAALIMALFVTEIIASVSAGLFSMVSTNLENEKNMISEQQAILTTLSLESFTKKYLNNKENRNNIVLAANNFSQKSPINLPLERGNLEANIVDMGQCFNLNSLISISATGEETANQENLEFFKNLMKSLFIQDQKIEEISPAVIDWLDKDFFPDSYLGVEDDYYRNEKPSRLTSNQFFFDITELRDVKGMTEEIFQKLKPYICAFNSVETKININSLNPFYPNILVALSSNTLSDLEARNILNSKPLGCLLYTSDAADDSWGV
;
A
#
# COMPACT_ATOMS: atom_id res chain seq x y z
N MET A 1 -31.67 49.16 66.24
CA MET A 1 -31.16 48.72 64.94
C MET A 1 -31.02 47.21 64.99
N THR A 2 -31.90 46.51 64.37
CA THR A 2 -32.52 45.27 64.73
C THR A 2 -31.77 44.03 64.17
N LEU A 3 -31.83 42.93 64.91
CA LEU A 3 -31.30 41.60 64.59
C LEU A 3 -31.75 41.07 63.20
N LEU A 4 -32.78 41.62 62.60
CA LEU A 4 -33.29 41.36 61.27
C LEU A 4 -32.31 41.84 60.16
N ASP A 5 -31.60 42.96 60.38
CA ASP A 5 -30.70 43.53 59.37
C ASP A 5 -29.39 42.72 59.21
N LYS A 6 -28.95 41.98 60.24
CA LYS A 6 -27.85 41.04 60.16
C LYS A 6 -28.16 39.75 59.38
N LYS A 7 -29.42 39.27 59.42
CA LYS A 7 -29.82 38.06 58.72
C LYS A 7 -29.89 38.24 57.19
N PHE A 8 -30.32 39.42 56.73
CA PHE A 8 -30.33 39.77 55.31
C PHE A 8 -28.94 39.92 54.71
N LYS A 9 -27.98 40.41 55.43
CA LYS A 9 -26.58 40.55 54.96
C LYS A 9 -25.91 39.19 54.74
N GLY A 10 -26.19 38.19 55.57
CA GLY A 10 -25.70 36.83 55.39
C GLY A 10 -26.32 36.10 54.19
N ALA A 11 -27.61 36.29 53.97
CA ALA A 11 -28.27 35.69 52.77
C ALA A 11 -27.76 36.29 51.45
N ALA A 12 -27.49 37.58 51.39
CA ALA A 12 -26.96 38.25 50.23
C ALA A 12 -25.54 37.75 49.88
N LEU A 13 -24.68 37.48 50.89
CA LEU A 13 -23.34 36.93 50.69
C LEU A 13 -23.42 35.49 50.10
N ILE A 14 -24.28 34.67 50.63
CA ILE A 14 -24.48 33.30 50.11
C ILE A 14 -24.96 33.32 48.65
N MET A 15 -25.94 34.17 48.32
CA MET A 15 -26.40 34.33 46.94
C MET A 15 -25.29 34.81 46.03
N ALA A 16 -24.46 35.76 46.43
CA ALA A 16 -23.33 36.23 45.67
C ALA A 16 -22.30 35.08 45.38
N LEU A 17 -22.02 34.27 46.39
CA LEU A 17 -21.14 33.09 46.22
C LEU A 17 -21.73 32.07 45.25
N PHE A 18 -23.01 31.75 45.34
CA PHE A 18 -23.67 30.85 44.38
C PHE A 18 -23.61 31.36 42.95
N VAL A 19 -23.86 32.65 42.75
CA VAL A 19 -23.78 33.24 41.39
C VAL A 19 -22.36 33.19 40.85
N THR A 20 -21.37 33.47 41.68
CA THR A 20 -19.94 33.39 41.23
C THR A 20 -19.52 31.95 40.91
N GLU A 21 -19.97 30.95 41.68
CA GLU A 21 -19.73 29.54 41.40
C GLU A 21 -20.35 29.09 40.08
N ILE A 22 -21.62 29.50 39.81
CA ILE A 22 -22.28 29.19 38.55
C ILE A 22 -21.52 29.81 37.36
N ILE A 23 -21.16 31.09 37.45
CA ILE A 23 -20.41 31.79 36.43
C ILE A 23 -19.06 31.10 36.19
N ALA A 24 -18.33 30.74 37.24
CA ALA A 24 -17.04 30.06 37.14
C ALA A 24 -17.18 28.68 36.47
N SER A 25 -18.20 27.92 36.84
CA SER A 25 -18.49 26.61 36.27
C SER A 25 -18.83 26.69 34.77
N VAL A 26 -19.71 27.62 34.38
CA VAL A 26 -20.06 27.84 32.96
C VAL A 26 -18.84 28.32 32.17
N SER A 27 -18.04 29.22 32.73
CA SER A 27 -16.82 29.72 32.08
C SER A 27 -15.78 28.62 31.87
N ALA A 28 -15.59 27.73 32.85
CA ALA A 28 -14.70 26.58 32.73
C ALA A 28 -15.18 25.60 31.65
N GLY A 29 -16.50 25.34 31.57
CA GLY A 29 -17.10 24.50 30.52
C GLY A 29 -16.92 25.08 29.13
N LEU A 30 -17.17 26.38 28.97
CA LEU A 30 -16.95 27.07 27.68
C LEU A 30 -15.48 27.07 27.28
N PHE A 31 -14.57 27.31 28.21
CA PHE A 31 -13.15 27.28 27.94
C PHE A 31 -12.68 25.89 27.47
N SER A 32 -13.14 24.83 28.13
CA SER A 32 -12.84 23.45 27.72
C SER A 32 -13.36 23.16 26.31
N MET A 33 -14.59 23.56 26.00
CA MET A 33 -15.21 23.36 24.69
C MET A 33 -14.43 24.12 23.59
N VAL A 34 -14.08 25.37 23.83
CA VAL A 34 -13.30 26.19 22.89
C VAL A 34 -11.92 25.59 22.67
N SER A 35 -11.23 25.18 23.74
CA SER A 35 -9.92 24.55 23.66
C SER A 35 -9.94 23.27 22.80
N THR A 36 -10.93 22.40 23.02
CA THR A 36 -11.08 21.16 22.23
C THR A 36 -11.37 21.47 20.75
N ASN A 37 -12.24 22.45 20.49
CA ASN A 37 -12.55 22.84 19.10
C ASN A 37 -11.31 23.43 18.37
N LEU A 38 -10.54 24.27 19.05
CA LEU A 38 -9.30 24.81 18.48
C LEU A 38 -8.26 23.72 18.17
N GLU A 39 -8.16 22.72 19.04
CA GLU A 39 -7.26 21.58 18.80
C GLU A 39 -7.72 20.75 17.59
N ASN A 40 -9.02 20.48 17.48
CA ASN A 40 -9.60 19.80 16.33
C ASN A 40 -9.40 20.57 15.01
N GLU A 41 -9.64 21.88 15.02
CA GLU A 41 -9.40 22.74 13.84
C GLU A 41 -7.93 22.75 13.46
N LYS A 42 -7.03 22.83 14.42
CA LYS A 42 -5.57 22.79 14.16
C LYS A 42 -5.17 21.45 13.53
N ASN A 43 -5.70 20.34 14.02
CA ASN A 43 -5.43 19.02 13.47
C ASN A 43 -5.97 18.90 12.04
N MET A 44 -7.18 19.37 11.77
CA MET A 44 -7.79 19.37 10.44
C MET A 44 -6.98 20.23 9.44
N ILE A 45 -6.54 21.43 9.85
CA ILE A 45 -5.69 22.29 9.00
C ILE A 45 -4.35 21.60 8.72
N SER A 46 -3.76 20.95 9.71
CA SER A 46 -2.50 20.23 9.57
C SER A 46 -2.64 19.06 8.57
N GLU A 47 -3.72 18.30 8.66
CA GLU A 47 -4.04 17.21 7.73
C GLU A 47 -4.24 17.73 6.29
N GLN A 48 -5.02 18.80 6.11
CA GLN A 48 -5.21 19.41 4.79
C GLN A 48 -3.88 19.93 4.20
N GLN A 49 -3.03 20.53 5.02
CA GLN A 49 -1.71 20.98 4.57
C GLN A 49 -0.84 19.79 4.15
N ALA A 50 -0.87 18.67 4.88
CA ALA A 50 -0.14 17.47 4.53
C ALA A 50 -0.61 16.90 3.18
N ILE A 51 -1.91 16.83 2.94
CA ILE A 51 -2.49 16.37 1.66
C ILE A 51 -2.05 17.29 0.51
N LEU A 52 -2.18 18.61 0.65
CA LEU A 52 -1.78 19.56 -0.38
C LEU A 52 -0.27 19.49 -0.68
N THR A 53 0.56 19.28 0.34
CA THR A 53 2.00 19.10 0.18
C THR A 53 2.31 17.83 -0.59
N THR A 54 1.61 16.73 -0.30
CA THR A 54 1.75 15.45 -1.00
C THR A 54 1.36 15.55 -2.47
N LEU A 55 0.24 16.20 -2.78
CA LEU A 55 -0.19 16.47 -4.17
C LEU A 55 0.80 17.36 -4.93
N SER A 56 1.38 18.34 -4.25
CA SER A 56 2.40 19.21 -4.83
C SER A 56 3.68 18.41 -5.15
N LEU A 57 4.08 17.50 -4.27
CA LEU A 57 5.20 16.58 -4.49
C LEU A 57 4.93 15.66 -5.67
N GLU A 58 3.74 15.08 -5.77
CA GLU A 58 3.35 14.23 -6.91
C GLU A 58 3.50 15.00 -8.23
N SER A 59 2.96 16.21 -8.29
CA SER A 59 3.06 17.08 -9.47
C SER A 59 4.51 17.42 -9.82
N PHE A 60 5.32 17.75 -8.82
CA PHE A 60 6.76 18.01 -9.00
C PHE A 60 7.49 16.76 -9.51
N THR A 61 7.22 15.60 -8.91
CA THR A 61 7.85 14.32 -9.29
C THR A 61 7.49 13.95 -10.73
N LYS A 62 6.22 14.08 -11.14
CA LYS A 62 5.80 13.87 -12.54
C LYS A 62 6.58 14.77 -13.51
N LYS A 63 6.71 16.06 -13.17
CA LYS A 63 7.47 17.01 -13.99
C LYS A 63 8.97 16.68 -14.03
N TYR A 64 9.53 16.29 -12.91
CA TYR A 64 10.94 15.90 -12.79
C TYR A 64 11.25 14.64 -13.60
N LEU A 65 10.38 13.63 -13.55
CA LEU A 65 10.49 12.38 -14.30
C LEU A 65 10.21 12.52 -15.81
N ASN A 66 9.51 13.57 -16.24
CA ASN A 66 9.35 13.85 -17.67
C ASN A 66 10.65 14.25 -18.37
N ASN A 67 11.64 14.71 -17.63
CA ASN A 67 12.98 14.95 -18.18
C ASN A 67 13.74 13.62 -18.30
N LYS A 68 14.19 13.28 -19.55
CA LYS A 68 14.90 12.03 -19.85
C LYS A 68 16.21 11.88 -19.06
N GLU A 69 16.94 12.96 -18.86
CA GLU A 69 18.20 12.97 -18.10
C GLU A 69 17.94 12.64 -16.62
N ASN A 70 16.94 13.26 -16.02
CA ASN A 70 16.55 12.98 -14.63
C ASN A 70 16.10 11.53 -14.47
N ARG A 71 15.32 10.98 -15.40
CA ARG A 71 14.93 9.55 -15.37
C ARG A 71 16.13 8.63 -15.38
N ASN A 72 17.08 8.88 -16.28
CA ASN A 72 18.30 8.06 -16.37
C ASN A 72 19.10 8.11 -15.07
N ASN A 73 19.22 9.30 -14.47
CA ASN A 73 19.94 9.45 -13.21
C ASN A 73 19.25 8.70 -12.05
N ILE A 74 17.91 8.69 -12.00
CA ILE A 74 17.15 7.94 -11.00
C ILE A 74 17.30 6.42 -11.22
N VAL A 75 17.20 5.95 -12.46
CA VAL A 75 17.39 4.54 -12.79
C VAL A 75 18.80 4.07 -12.40
N LEU A 76 19.81 4.89 -12.67
CA LEU A 76 21.19 4.61 -12.27
C LEU A 76 21.34 4.62 -10.73
N ALA A 77 20.68 5.54 -10.03
CA ALA A 77 20.68 5.61 -8.56
C ALA A 77 19.89 4.45 -7.92
N ALA A 78 18.77 4.06 -8.53
CA ALA A 78 17.98 2.92 -8.07
C ALA A 78 18.73 1.59 -8.22
N ASN A 79 19.59 1.47 -9.22
CA ASN A 79 20.46 0.31 -9.42
C ASN A 79 21.61 0.24 -8.39
N ASN A 80 21.95 1.35 -7.75
CA ASN A 80 22.89 1.38 -6.64
C ASN A 80 22.16 1.12 -5.31
N PHE A 81 21.90 -0.15 -5.02
CA PHE A 81 21.18 -0.63 -3.82
C PHE A 81 21.75 -0.14 -2.46
N SER A 82 22.95 0.43 -2.46
CA SER A 82 23.62 1.00 -1.28
C SER A 82 23.17 2.41 -0.92
N GLN A 83 22.43 3.12 -1.78
CA GLN A 83 22.07 4.53 -1.58
C GLN A 83 20.57 4.78 -1.72
N LYS A 84 19.74 4.02 -0.99
CA LYS A 84 18.35 4.43 -0.73
C LYS A 84 18.35 5.50 0.36
N SER A 85 18.96 6.66 0.09
CA SER A 85 18.76 7.81 0.97
C SER A 85 17.43 8.45 0.59
N PRO A 86 16.48 8.55 1.52
CA PRO A 86 15.24 9.26 1.26
C PRO A 86 15.54 10.71 0.87
N ILE A 87 14.78 11.24 -0.05
CA ILE A 87 14.82 12.67 -0.38
C ILE A 87 14.14 13.40 0.78
N ASN A 88 14.91 14.06 1.61
CA ASN A 88 14.41 14.86 2.71
C ASN A 88 14.25 16.31 2.25
N LEU A 89 13.02 16.80 2.24
CA LEU A 89 12.68 18.18 1.93
C LEU A 89 12.23 18.87 3.23
N PRO A 90 13.04 19.79 3.79
CA PRO A 90 12.63 20.56 4.94
C PRO A 90 11.50 21.51 4.54
N LEU A 91 10.44 21.52 5.33
CA LEU A 91 9.31 22.42 5.21
C LEU A 91 9.28 23.37 6.41
N GLU A 92 8.55 24.48 6.29
CA GLU A 92 8.39 25.42 7.41
C GLU A 92 7.79 24.76 8.67
N ARG A 93 6.99 23.70 8.49
CA ARG A 93 6.36 22.94 9.57
C ARG A 93 6.54 21.44 9.36
N GLY A 94 7.75 20.93 9.56
CA GLY A 94 8.05 19.51 9.49
C GLY A 94 9.01 19.14 8.36
N ASN A 95 9.17 17.87 8.11
CA ASN A 95 10.00 17.33 7.05
C ASN A 95 9.14 16.45 6.14
N LEU A 96 9.35 16.56 4.83
CA LEU A 96 8.82 15.64 3.85
C LEU A 96 9.91 14.64 3.48
N GLU A 97 9.63 13.38 3.68
CA GLU A 97 10.49 12.27 3.27
C GLU A 97 9.87 11.58 2.06
N ALA A 98 10.62 11.48 0.97
CA ALA A 98 10.18 10.82 -0.25
C ALA A 98 11.16 9.73 -0.65
N ASN A 99 10.63 8.53 -0.93
CA ASN A 99 11.37 7.41 -1.47
C ASN A 99 10.89 7.13 -2.90
N ILE A 100 11.83 7.02 -3.83
CA ILE A 100 11.53 6.59 -5.19
C ILE A 100 11.86 5.10 -5.29
N VAL A 101 10.85 4.31 -5.65
CA VAL A 101 10.98 2.86 -5.84
C VAL A 101 10.67 2.54 -7.29
N ASP A 102 11.55 1.77 -7.93
CA ASP A 102 11.25 1.22 -9.26
C ASP A 102 10.28 0.06 -9.11
N MET A 103 9.09 0.24 -9.65
CA MET A 103 8.00 -0.72 -9.55
C MET A 103 8.14 -1.89 -10.54
N GLY A 104 9.11 -1.86 -11.43
CA GLY A 104 9.52 -3.01 -12.27
C GLY A 104 10.23 -4.12 -11.49
N GLN A 105 10.45 -3.97 -10.17
CA GLN A 105 11.07 -5.01 -9.34
C GLN A 105 10.07 -5.85 -8.53
N CYS A 106 8.77 -5.68 -8.72
CA CYS A 106 7.73 -6.44 -8.02
C CYS A 106 6.67 -6.97 -8.98
N PHE A 107 6.05 -8.07 -8.61
CA PHE A 107 4.92 -8.66 -9.31
C PHE A 107 3.62 -7.97 -8.91
N ASN A 108 2.87 -7.46 -9.87
CA ASN A 108 1.59 -6.82 -9.62
C ASN A 108 0.49 -7.87 -9.40
N LEU A 109 -0.06 -7.95 -8.21
CA LEU A 109 -1.13 -8.91 -7.89
C LEU A 109 -2.37 -8.73 -8.77
N ASN A 110 -2.70 -7.50 -9.16
CA ASN A 110 -3.86 -7.22 -10.01
C ASN A 110 -3.69 -7.70 -11.45
N SER A 111 -2.48 -8.11 -11.84
CA SER A 111 -2.24 -8.75 -13.13
C SER A 111 -2.61 -10.23 -13.18
N LEU A 112 -3.06 -10.81 -12.06
CA LEU A 112 -3.57 -12.18 -12.00
C LEU A 112 -4.90 -12.34 -12.75
N ILE A 113 -5.60 -11.25 -13.03
CA ILE A 113 -6.75 -11.23 -13.92
C ILE A 113 -6.43 -10.44 -15.18
N SER A 114 -7.12 -10.78 -16.27
CA SER A 114 -7.11 -10.05 -17.54
C SER A 114 -8.52 -9.57 -17.85
N ILE A 115 -8.61 -8.41 -18.47
CA ILE A 115 -9.88 -7.79 -18.86
C ILE A 115 -9.98 -7.84 -20.38
N SER A 116 -11.00 -8.53 -20.90
CA SER A 116 -11.27 -8.58 -22.32
C SER A 116 -11.77 -7.23 -22.87
N ALA A 117 -11.79 -7.08 -24.18
CA ALA A 117 -12.36 -5.88 -24.83
C ALA A 117 -13.86 -5.67 -24.51
N THR A 118 -14.55 -6.73 -24.08
CA THR A 118 -15.96 -6.69 -23.64
C THR A 118 -16.11 -6.33 -22.17
N GLY A 119 -15.00 -6.19 -21.42
CA GLY A 119 -15.00 -5.90 -19.99
C GLY A 119 -15.15 -7.15 -19.10
N GLU A 120 -15.08 -8.34 -19.67
CA GLU A 120 -15.13 -9.60 -18.94
C GLU A 120 -13.77 -9.85 -18.28
N GLU A 121 -13.80 -10.20 -17.01
CA GLU A 121 -12.61 -10.50 -16.20
C GLU A 121 -12.40 -12.02 -16.18
N THR A 122 -11.17 -12.44 -16.40
CA THR A 122 -10.78 -13.86 -16.39
C THR A 122 -9.38 -14.02 -15.80
N ALA A 123 -9.09 -15.18 -15.21
CA ALA A 123 -7.77 -15.49 -14.71
C ALA A 123 -6.70 -15.41 -15.82
N ASN A 124 -5.63 -14.64 -15.57
CA ASN A 124 -4.47 -14.61 -16.44
C ASN A 124 -3.57 -15.82 -16.12
N GLN A 125 -3.64 -16.86 -16.94
CA GLN A 125 -2.96 -18.12 -16.68
C GLN A 125 -1.44 -18.00 -16.65
N GLU A 126 -0.85 -17.12 -17.46
CA GLU A 126 0.61 -16.89 -17.47
C GLU A 126 1.08 -16.25 -16.16
N ASN A 127 0.40 -15.20 -15.72
CA ASN A 127 0.71 -14.53 -14.47
C ASN A 127 0.38 -15.41 -13.24
N LEU A 128 -0.66 -16.24 -13.34
CA LEU A 128 -1.00 -17.20 -12.28
C LEU A 128 0.10 -18.25 -12.13
N GLU A 129 0.63 -18.78 -13.23
CA GLU A 129 1.75 -19.72 -13.21
C GLU A 129 3.02 -19.06 -12.67
N PHE A 130 3.29 -17.82 -13.06
CA PHE A 130 4.38 -17.04 -12.46
C PHE A 130 4.22 -16.88 -10.96
N PHE A 131 3.04 -16.54 -10.47
CA PHE A 131 2.75 -16.37 -9.05
C PHE A 131 2.94 -17.68 -8.27
N LYS A 132 2.47 -18.80 -8.83
CA LYS A 132 2.74 -20.15 -8.28
C LYS A 132 4.24 -20.45 -8.22
N ASN A 133 4.98 -20.13 -9.27
CA ASN A 133 6.43 -20.32 -9.31
C ASN A 133 7.17 -19.43 -8.31
N LEU A 134 6.69 -18.20 -8.09
CA LEU A 134 7.22 -17.32 -7.06
C LEU A 134 7.00 -17.92 -5.66
N MET A 135 5.82 -18.43 -5.39
CA MET A 135 5.54 -19.10 -4.11
C MET A 135 6.42 -20.36 -3.91
N LYS A 136 6.61 -21.17 -4.98
CA LYS A 136 7.53 -22.33 -4.94
C LYS A 136 8.96 -21.93 -4.63
N SER A 137 9.47 -20.86 -5.26
CA SER A 137 10.81 -20.34 -5.03
C SER A 137 11.03 -19.85 -3.59
N LEU A 138 9.95 -19.51 -2.89
CA LEU A 138 9.93 -19.09 -1.48
C LEU A 138 9.70 -20.26 -0.51
N PHE A 139 9.76 -21.50 -1.01
CA PHE A 139 9.55 -22.74 -0.25
C PHE A 139 8.19 -22.78 0.46
N ILE A 140 7.14 -22.24 -0.18
CA ILE A 140 5.76 -22.41 0.26
C ILE A 140 5.30 -23.80 -0.20
N GLN A 141 4.59 -24.51 0.68
CA GLN A 141 4.12 -25.86 0.42
C GLN A 141 3.14 -25.90 -0.75
N ASP A 142 3.25 -26.89 -1.64
CA ASP A 142 2.39 -27.02 -2.83
C ASP A 142 0.89 -27.01 -2.49
N GLN A 143 0.51 -27.67 -1.39
CA GLN A 143 -0.88 -27.64 -0.92
C GLN A 143 -1.37 -26.21 -0.64
N LYS A 144 -0.53 -25.35 -0.08
CA LYS A 144 -0.86 -23.95 0.19
C LYS A 144 -0.90 -23.12 -1.09
N ILE A 145 -0.01 -23.41 -2.04
CA ILE A 145 0.00 -22.75 -3.35
C ILE A 145 -1.32 -23.04 -4.08
N GLU A 146 -1.76 -24.29 -4.11
CA GLU A 146 -3.03 -24.68 -4.75
C GLU A 146 -4.28 -24.14 -4.00
N GLU A 147 -4.19 -23.89 -2.70
CA GLU A 147 -5.27 -23.27 -1.93
C GLU A 147 -5.33 -21.74 -2.16
N ILE A 148 -4.20 -21.05 -2.13
CA ILE A 148 -4.11 -19.60 -2.22
C ILE A 148 -4.40 -19.10 -3.65
N SER A 149 -3.87 -19.78 -4.65
CA SER A 149 -3.90 -19.30 -6.04
C SER A 149 -5.31 -19.03 -6.56
N PRO A 150 -6.27 -19.96 -6.49
CA PRO A 150 -7.64 -19.68 -6.91
C PRO A 150 -8.35 -18.68 -5.98
N ALA A 151 -8.08 -18.73 -4.67
CA ALA A 151 -8.70 -17.81 -3.74
C ALA A 151 -8.29 -16.34 -3.98
N VAL A 152 -7.10 -16.10 -4.55
CA VAL A 152 -6.68 -14.74 -4.96
C VAL A 152 -7.40 -14.31 -6.24
N ILE A 153 -7.70 -15.21 -7.16
CA ILE A 153 -8.48 -14.89 -8.36
C ILE A 153 -9.90 -14.49 -7.95
N ASP A 154 -10.60 -15.36 -7.19
CA ASP A 154 -11.95 -15.09 -6.69
C ASP A 154 -12.02 -13.82 -5.78
N TRP A 155 -10.91 -13.41 -5.17
CA TRP A 155 -10.85 -12.14 -4.45
C TRP A 155 -10.87 -10.92 -5.36
N LEU A 156 -10.32 -11.07 -6.59
CA LEU A 156 -10.09 -9.99 -7.54
C LEU A 156 -11.24 -9.81 -8.54
N ASP A 157 -11.81 -10.90 -9.02
CA ASP A 157 -12.83 -10.85 -10.08
C ASP A 157 -14.19 -10.37 -9.55
N LYS A 158 -15.07 -10.00 -10.45
CA LYS A 158 -16.36 -9.37 -10.11
C LYS A 158 -17.52 -10.33 -10.04
N ASP A 159 -17.29 -11.57 -10.37
CA ASP A 159 -18.37 -12.52 -10.30
C ASP A 159 -18.55 -13.10 -8.87
N PHE A 160 -19.43 -14.06 -8.69
CA PHE A 160 -19.73 -14.68 -7.40
C PHE A 160 -19.60 -16.19 -7.45
N PHE A 161 -18.92 -16.70 -8.46
CA PHE A 161 -18.75 -18.13 -8.69
C PHE A 161 -17.28 -18.51 -8.57
N PRO A 162 -16.94 -19.46 -7.69
CA PRO A 162 -15.54 -19.88 -7.56
C PRO A 162 -14.95 -20.38 -8.87
N ASP A 163 -13.82 -19.85 -9.30
CA ASP A 163 -13.10 -20.24 -10.52
C ASP A 163 -12.67 -21.69 -10.52
N SER A 164 -12.56 -22.29 -9.34
CA SER A 164 -12.21 -23.71 -9.17
C SER A 164 -12.83 -24.29 -7.91
N TYR A 165 -12.72 -25.62 -7.76
CA TYR A 165 -13.23 -26.29 -6.57
C TYR A 165 -12.52 -25.87 -5.25
N LEU A 166 -11.35 -25.27 -5.32
CA LEU A 166 -10.60 -24.71 -4.18
C LEU A 166 -10.83 -23.21 -4.00
N GLY A 167 -11.41 -22.57 -4.99
CA GLY A 167 -11.82 -21.17 -4.95
C GLY A 167 -12.85 -20.91 -3.86
N VAL A 168 -13.01 -19.67 -3.45
CA VAL A 168 -13.95 -19.26 -2.39
C VAL A 168 -14.48 -17.87 -2.61
N GLU A 169 -15.77 -17.75 -2.40
CA GLU A 169 -16.54 -16.54 -2.50
C GLU A 169 -17.12 -16.10 -1.16
N ASP A 170 -17.99 -15.14 -1.20
CA ASP A 170 -18.69 -14.54 -0.06
C ASP A 170 -19.18 -15.54 0.99
N ASP A 171 -19.67 -16.69 0.56
CA ASP A 171 -20.21 -17.70 1.49
C ASP A 171 -19.14 -18.27 2.42
N TYR A 172 -17.89 -18.38 1.95
CA TYR A 172 -16.78 -18.75 2.80
C TYR A 172 -16.46 -17.64 3.80
N TYR A 173 -16.27 -16.42 3.33
CA TYR A 173 -15.83 -15.30 4.15
C TYR A 173 -16.86 -14.82 5.15
N ARG A 174 -18.16 -15.00 4.87
CA ARG A 174 -19.25 -14.74 5.84
C ARG A 174 -19.19 -15.62 7.07
N ASN A 175 -18.65 -16.84 6.93
CA ASN A 175 -18.51 -17.80 8.02
C ASN A 175 -17.23 -17.62 8.84
N GLU A 176 -16.29 -16.78 8.37
CA GLU A 176 -15.05 -16.47 9.06
C GLU A 176 -15.27 -15.52 10.25
N LYS A 177 -14.25 -15.41 11.11
CA LYS A 177 -14.27 -14.48 12.28
C LYS A 177 -13.06 -13.55 12.23
N PRO A 178 -13.24 -12.25 12.01
CA PRO A 178 -14.53 -11.55 11.78
C PRO A 178 -15.17 -11.91 10.43
N SER A 179 -16.49 -11.88 10.37
CA SER A 179 -17.25 -12.08 9.13
C SER A 179 -16.94 -10.94 8.15
N ARG A 180 -16.68 -11.29 6.89
CA ARG A 180 -16.37 -10.34 5.80
C ARG A 180 -16.92 -10.86 4.47
N LEU A 181 -16.67 -10.12 3.40
CA LEU A 181 -17.01 -10.50 2.01
C LEU A 181 -15.73 -10.51 1.19
N THR A 182 -15.76 -11.11 0.01
CA THR A 182 -14.75 -10.93 -1.03
C THR A 182 -14.69 -9.46 -1.44
N SER A 183 -13.53 -9.02 -1.91
CA SER A 183 -13.36 -7.65 -2.39
C SER A 183 -14.06 -7.43 -3.73
N ASN A 184 -14.03 -8.41 -4.63
CA ASN A 184 -14.54 -8.36 -6.01
C ASN A 184 -14.03 -7.11 -6.76
N GLN A 185 -12.79 -6.72 -6.47
CA GLN A 185 -12.09 -5.57 -7.06
C GLN A 185 -10.58 -5.71 -6.89
N PHE A 186 -9.86 -4.90 -7.63
CA PHE A 186 -8.39 -4.82 -7.51
C PHE A 186 -7.94 -4.59 -6.08
N PHE A 187 -6.85 -5.25 -5.68
CA PHE A 187 -6.12 -4.89 -4.46
C PHE A 187 -5.74 -3.43 -4.53
N PHE A 188 -6.13 -2.69 -3.52
CA PHE A 188 -5.67 -1.33 -3.31
C PHE A 188 -4.30 -1.31 -2.61
N ASP A 189 -4.12 -2.24 -1.68
CA ASP A 189 -2.87 -2.43 -0.93
C ASP A 189 -2.56 -3.92 -0.78
N ILE A 190 -1.26 -4.26 -0.81
CA ILE A 190 -0.82 -5.66 -0.67
C ILE A 190 -1.23 -6.31 0.65
N THR A 191 -1.53 -5.52 1.68
CA THR A 191 -1.94 -6.05 2.98
C THR A 191 -3.29 -6.74 2.95
N GLU A 192 -4.15 -6.44 1.98
CA GLU A 192 -5.43 -7.13 1.75
C GLU A 192 -5.23 -8.62 1.43
N LEU A 193 -4.07 -9.00 0.88
CA LEU A 193 -3.73 -10.39 0.64
C LEU A 193 -3.77 -11.25 1.92
N ARG A 194 -3.64 -10.65 3.10
CA ARG A 194 -3.79 -11.34 4.39
C ARG A 194 -5.19 -11.87 4.65
N ASP A 195 -6.18 -11.28 4.00
CA ASP A 195 -7.59 -11.65 4.14
C ASP A 195 -7.99 -12.79 3.21
N VAL A 196 -7.15 -13.13 2.23
CA VAL A 196 -7.41 -14.20 1.28
C VAL A 196 -7.24 -15.57 1.95
N LYS A 197 -8.15 -16.49 1.65
CA LYS A 197 -8.12 -17.88 2.16
C LYS A 197 -6.77 -18.54 1.92
N GLY A 198 -6.29 -19.25 2.93
CA GLY A 198 -5.01 -19.98 2.89
C GLY A 198 -3.79 -19.09 3.18
N MET A 199 -3.91 -17.77 3.08
CA MET A 199 -2.83 -16.85 3.41
C MET A 199 -2.59 -16.85 4.92
N THR A 200 -1.32 -17.01 5.31
CA THR A 200 -0.88 -16.85 6.68
C THR A 200 0.09 -15.69 6.80
N GLU A 201 0.26 -15.15 8.00
CA GLU A 201 1.22 -14.07 8.20
C GLU A 201 2.64 -14.46 7.77
N GLU A 202 3.05 -15.73 8.00
CA GLU A 202 4.36 -16.22 7.57
C GLU A 202 4.50 -16.19 6.03
N ILE A 203 3.48 -16.67 5.30
CA ILE A 203 3.47 -16.67 3.84
C ILE A 203 3.45 -15.23 3.31
N PHE A 204 2.62 -14.38 3.90
CA PHE A 204 2.57 -12.97 3.52
C PHE A 204 3.92 -12.27 3.68
N GLN A 205 4.61 -12.47 4.80
CA GLN A 205 5.92 -11.86 5.03
C GLN A 205 6.99 -12.35 4.04
N LYS A 206 6.90 -13.61 3.61
CA LYS A 206 7.76 -14.14 2.54
C LYS A 206 7.48 -13.50 1.18
N LEU A 207 6.19 -13.28 0.84
CA LEU A 207 5.77 -12.69 -0.44
C LEU A 207 5.96 -11.18 -0.51
N LYS A 208 5.79 -10.48 0.60
CA LYS A 208 5.78 -9.02 0.70
C LYS A 208 6.91 -8.30 -0.06
N PRO A 209 8.18 -8.76 -0.06
CA PRO A 209 9.26 -8.10 -0.79
C PRO A 209 9.15 -8.18 -2.31
N TYR A 210 8.29 -9.04 -2.84
CA TYR A 210 8.21 -9.43 -4.25
C TYR A 210 6.93 -8.99 -4.95
N ILE A 211 5.92 -8.54 -4.19
CA ILE A 211 4.58 -8.22 -4.69
C ILE A 211 4.25 -6.74 -4.54
N CYS A 212 3.37 -6.27 -5.37
CA CYS A 212 2.80 -4.92 -5.34
C CYS A 212 1.34 -4.95 -5.82
N ALA A 213 0.64 -3.85 -5.60
CA ALA A 213 -0.73 -3.67 -6.04
C ALA A 213 -0.82 -2.36 -6.82
N PHE A 214 -1.02 -2.43 -8.13
CA PHE A 214 -1.24 -1.28 -8.99
C PHE A 214 -2.65 -1.32 -9.54
N ASN A 215 -3.23 -0.18 -9.77
CA ASN A 215 -4.52 -0.06 -10.45
C ASN A 215 -4.37 -0.32 -11.97
N SER A 216 -3.86 -1.49 -12.31
CA SER A 216 -3.62 -1.97 -13.68
C SER A 216 -3.53 -3.49 -13.68
N VAL A 217 -3.98 -4.12 -14.76
CA VAL A 217 -3.80 -5.56 -15.00
C VAL A 217 -2.45 -5.90 -15.63
N GLU A 218 -1.61 -4.90 -15.89
CA GLU A 218 -0.28 -5.12 -16.45
C GLU A 218 0.75 -5.37 -15.35
N THR A 219 1.67 -6.30 -15.61
CA THR A 219 2.91 -6.45 -14.85
C THR A 219 4.08 -6.39 -15.80
N LYS A 220 5.07 -5.54 -15.49
CA LYS A 220 6.29 -5.40 -16.29
C LYS A 220 7.48 -5.50 -15.35
N ILE A 221 8.14 -6.65 -15.38
CA ILE A 221 9.31 -6.90 -14.54
C ILE A 221 10.56 -6.44 -15.27
N ASN A 222 11.28 -5.48 -14.68
CA ASN A 222 12.55 -5.02 -15.18
C ASN A 222 13.68 -5.74 -14.46
N ILE A 223 14.33 -6.68 -15.16
CA ILE A 223 15.43 -7.47 -14.60
C ILE A 223 16.59 -6.58 -14.10
N ASN A 224 16.80 -5.42 -14.74
CA ASN A 224 17.85 -4.48 -14.29
C ASN A 224 17.55 -3.86 -12.93
N SER A 225 16.28 -3.75 -12.56
CA SER A 225 15.82 -3.19 -11.27
C SER A 225 15.78 -4.24 -10.15
N LEU A 226 15.84 -5.54 -10.48
CA LEU A 226 15.78 -6.60 -9.48
C LEU A 226 16.96 -6.53 -8.52
N ASN A 227 16.63 -6.65 -7.24
CA ASN A 227 17.60 -6.62 -6.16
C ASN A 227 18.24 -8.00 -5.97
N PRO A 228 19.60 -8.12 -6.03
CA PRO A 228 20.29 -9.38 -5.77
C PRO A 228 20.00 -10.03 -4.40
N PHE A 229 19.55 -9.24 -3.41
CA PHE A 229 19.13 -9.78 -2.11
C PHE A 229 17.79 -10.51 -2.19
N TYR A 230 16.97 -10.23 -3.23
CA TYR A 230 15.66 -10.82 -3.46
C TYR A 230 15.57 -11.46 -4.86
N PRO A 231 16.31 -12.56 -5.12
CA PRO A 231 16.44 -13.12 -6.47
C PRO A 231 15.23 -13.94 -6.93
N ASN A 232 14.25 -14.21 -6.02
CA ASN A 232 13.16 -15.15 -6.27
C ASN A 232 12.24 -14.77 -7.45
N ILE A 233 12.15 -13.49 -7.81
CA ILE A 233 11.47 -13.07 -9.05
C ILE A 233 12.18 -13.65 -10.27
N LEU A 234 13.52 -13.58 -10.33
CA LEU A 234 14.28 -14.14 -11.44
C LEU A 234 14.20 -15.69 -11.45
N VAL A 235 14.19 -16.30 -10.28
CA VAL A 235 13.96 -17.76 -10.14
C VAL A 235 12.58 -18.13 -10.69
N ALA A 236 11.52 -17.39 -10.31
CA ALA A 236 10.16 -17.64 -10.77
C ALA A 236 10.02 -17.41 -12.28
N LEU A 237 10.65 -16.38 -12.86
CA LEU A 237 10.70 -16.12 -14.31
C LEU A 237 11.34 -17.28 -15.10
N SER A 238 12.30 -17.97 -14.50
CA SER A 238 12.91 -19.16 -15.09
C SER A 238 12.11 -20.44 -14.85
N SER A 239 10.87 -20.36 -14.37
CA SER A 239 10.06 -21.51 -13.95
C SER A 239 10.78 -22.40 -12.95
N ASN A 240 11.52 -21.79 -12.02
CA ASN A 240 12.33 -22.46 -10.98
C ASN A 240 13.45 -23.36 -11.52
N THR A 241 13.91 -23.12 -12.73
CA THR A 241 15.09 -23.84 -13.31
C THR A 241 16.42 -23.29 -12.78
N LEU A 242 16.46 -21.99 -12.43
CA LEU A 242 17.61 -21.38 -11.77
C LEU A 242 17.56 -21.61 -10.27
N SER A 243 18.71 -21.91 -9.69
CA SER A 243 18.86 -21.85 -8.23
C SER A 243 18.96 -20.41 -7.74
N ASP A 244 18.70 -20.19 -6.46
CA ASP A 244 18.85 -18.89 -5.79
C ASP A 244 20.27 -18.30 -5.97
N LEU A 245 21.30 -19.15 -5.89
CA LEU A 245 22.69 -18.73 -6.07
C LEU A 245 22.99 -18.29 -7.50
N GLU A 246 22.50 -19.02 -8.50
CA GLU A 246 22.68 -18.66 -9.92
C GLU A 246 21.94 -17.36 -10.22
N ALA A 247 20.70 -17.21 -9.76
CA ALA A 247 19.94 -15.97 -9.93
C ALA A 247 20.66 -14.77 -9.28
N ARG A 248 21.20 -14.92 -8.06
CA ARG A 248 22.04 -13.88 -7.43
C ARG A 248 23.27 -13.53 -8.23
N ASN A 249 23.98 -14.53 -8.76
CA ASN A 249 25.16 -14.31 -9.58
C ASN A 249 24.83 -13.53 -10.87
N ILE A 250 23.73 -13.88 -11.53
CA ILE A 250 23.23 -13.17 -12.70
C ILE A 250 22.92 -11.70 -12.34
N LEU A 251 22.18 -11.47 -11.25
CA LEU A 251 21.82 -10.12 -10.83
C LEU A 251 23.01 -9.28 -10.37
N ASN A 252 24.05 -9.88 -9.81
CA ASN A 252 25.27 -9.19 -9.43
C ASN A 252 26.20 -8.90 -10.62
N SER A 253 26.20 -9.74 -11.64
CA SER A 253 27.07 -9.62 -12.81
C SER A 253 26.48 -8.79 -13.95
N LYS A 254 25.21 -8.34 -13.82
CA LYS A 254 24.55 -7.56 -14.87
C LYS A 254 25.27 -6.23 -15.11
N PRO A 255 25.63 -5.91 -16.37
CA PRO A 255 26.20 -4.62 -16.71
C PRO A 255 25.14 -3.51 -16.48
N LEU A 256 25.55 -2.38 -15.96
CA LEU A 256 24.70 -1.22 -15.75
C LEU A 256 24.02 -0.83 -17.09
N GLY A 257 22.72 -1.05 -17.20
CA GLY A 257 21.90 -0.56 -18.30
C GLY A 257 21.69 -1.50 -19.50
N CYS A 258 21.96 -2.82 -19.39
CA CYS A 258 22.01 -3.68 -20.58
C CYS A 258 21.07 -4.90 -20.66
N LEU A 259 20.08 -5.06 -19.79
CA LEU A 259 19.10 -6.16 -19.90
C LEU A 259 17.67 -5.61 -19.79
N LEU A 260 17.07 -5.29 -20.94
CA LEU A 260 15.63 -5.10 -21.06
C LEU A 260 15.03 -6.47 -21.44
N TYR A 261 14.40 -7.14 -20.50
CA TYR A 261 13.42 -8.15 -20.79
C TYR A 261 12.03 -7.51 -20.60
N THR A 262 11.39 -7.20 -21.71
CA THR A 262 9.96 -6.94 -21.75
C THR A 262 9.34 -8.15 -22.45
N SER A 263 8.23 -8.66 -21.95
CA SER A 263 7.38 -9.64 -22.65
C SER A 263 6.95 -9.12 -24.05
N ASP A 264 7.18 -7.85 -24.32
CA ASP A 264 6.92 -7.11 -25.54
C ASP A 264 8.15 -6.92 -26.44
N ALA A 265 9.23 -7.66 -26.21
CA ALA A 265 10.41 -7.59 -27.08
C ALA A 265 10.14 -8.05 -28.54
N ALA A 266 8.93 -8.55 -28.83
CA ALA A 266 8.51 -8.94 -30.16
C ALA A 266 7.85 -7.81 -30.98
N ASP A 267 7.44 -6.70 -30.35
CA ASP A 267 6.64 -5.65 -31.01
C ASP A 267 7.37 -4.32 -31.23
N ASP A 268 8.60 -4.14 -30.75
CA ASP A 268 9.44 -3.00 -31.12
C ASP A 268 10.09 -3.21 -32.51
N SER A 269 9.26 -3.24 -33.54
CA SER A 269 9.70 -2.90 -34.88
C SER A 269 10.05 -1.41 -34.89
N TRP A 270 11.33 -1.10 -34.80
CA TRP A 270 11.88 0.24 -35.04
C TRP A 270 11.50 0.67 -36.44
N GLY A 271 10.42 1.38 -36.58
CA GLY A 271 10.12 2.19 -37.76
C GLY A 271 11.10 3.35 -37.80
N VAL A 272 11.92 3.40 -38.83
CA VAL A 272 12.84 4.45 -39.25
C VAL A 272 12.13 5.79 -39.41
#